data_9410028d8b4b346429de0855ff6de11a
#
_entry.id   9410028d8b4b346429de0855ff6de11a
#
_cell.length_a   1.000
_cell.length_b   1.000
_cell.length_c   1.000
_cell.angle_alpha   90.00
_cell.angle_beta   90.00
_cell.angle_gamma   90.00
#
_symmetry.space_group_name_H-M   'P 1'
#
loop_
_entity.id
_entity.type
_entity.pdbx_description
1 polymer ?
#
loop_
_entity_poly.entity_id
_entity_poly.type
_entity_poly.pdbx_seq_one_letter_code
_entity_poly.pdbx_strand_id
1 'polypeptide(L)'
;MKLCIEHLSKKYGELQVLQDLSLTLEQDACYCLMSPSGSGKTTLLRILMGLETADSGRIFTQDGPGWPLRISAVFQEDRLCLSFSPMENVQMALKEKWKEEKLAQAMTCLLPKECLTRPVSTLSGGMKRRTAILRAVLAPSHMLVMDEPFTGLDEALKLEVIRYILENRRDRFLLITTHQEEDVKLLGGVRIQLD
;
A
#
# COMPACT_ATOMS: atom_id res chain seq x y z
N MET A 1 -17.01 -6.19 -6.03
CA MET A 1 -16.86 -4.73 -6.22
C MET A 1 -15.76 -4.45 -7.22
N LYS A 2 -15.98 -3.45 -8.12
CA LYS A 2 -14.96 -3.00 -9.08
C LYS A 2 -14.63 -1.53 -8.82
N LEU A 3 -13.36 -1.17 -8.96
CA LEU A 3 -12.88 0.21 -9.01
C LEU A 3 -12.54 0.53 -10.46
N CYS A 4 -13.25 1.50 -11.03
CA CYS A 4 -13.09 1.92 -12.41
C CYS A 4 -12.39 3.28 -12.48
N ILE A 5 -11.38 3.37 -13.31
CA ILE A 5 -10.67 4.58 -13.69
C ILE A 5 -10.92 4.76 -15.16
N GLU A 6 -11.43 5.91 -15.60
CA GLU A 6 -11.76 6.18 -16.99
C GLU A 6 -11.15 7.50 -17.44
N HIS A 7 -10.41 7.44 -18.55
CA HIS A 7 -9.84 8.60 -19.25
C HIS A 7 -9.01 9.53 -18.33
N LEU A 8 -8.32 8.95 -17.33
CA LEU A 8 -7.56 9.70 -16.33
C LEU A 8 -6.31 10.32 -16.95
N SER A 9 -6.18 11.64 -16.85
CA SER A 9 -5.02 12.35 -17.35
C SER A 9 -4.45 13.30 -16.30
N LYS A 10 -3.12 13.46 -16.31
CA LYS A 10 -2.40 14.38 -15.42
C LYS A 10 -1.14 14.90 -16.09
N LYS A 11 -0.93 16.22 -15.99
CA LYS A 11 0.32 16.90 -16.38
C LYS A 11 0.84 17.81 -15.29
N TYR A 12 2.13 18.06 -15.34
CA TYR A 12 2.84 19.04 -14.55
C TYR A 12 3.56 20.01 -15.50
N GLY A 13 3.01 21.21 -15.64
CA GLY A 13 3.43 22.12 -16.70
C GLY A 13 3.24 21.48 -18.08
N GLU A 14 4.30 21.36 -18.86
CA GLU A 14 4.28 20.72 -20.19
C GLU A 14 4.46 19.19 -20.15
N LEU A 15 4.83 18.63 -18.99
CA LEU A 15 5.08 17.20 -18.86
C LEU A 15 3.78 16.42 -18.67
N GLN A 16 3.37 15.64 -19.67
CA GLN A 16 2.27 14.69 -19.57
C GLN A 16 2.76 13.45 -18.80
N VAL A 17 2.14 13.16 -17.64
CA VAL A 17 2.53 12.06 -16.74
C VAL A 17 1.54 10.90 -16.81
N LEU A 18 0.26 11.19 -16.92
CA LEU A 18 -0.78 10.20 -17.21
C LEU A 18 -1.57 10.69 -18.41
N GLN A 19 -1.77 9.83 -19.40
CA GLN A 19 -2.48 10.16 -20.62
C GLN A 19 -3.60 9.16 -20.89
N ASP A 20 -4.85 9.60 -20.75
CA ASP A 20 -6.06 8.84 -21.10
C ASP A 20 -6.10 7.44 -20.46
N LEU A 21 -5.59 7.31 -19.24
CA LEU A 21 -5.51 6.02 -18.55
C LEU A 21 -6.90 5.51 -18.19
N SER A 22 -7.22 4.31 -18.68
CA SER A 22 -8.43 3.59 -18.31
C SER A 22 -8.07 2.23 -17.75
N LEU A 23 -8.61 1.89 -16.56
CA LEU A 23 -8.24 0.70 -15.80
C LEU A 23 -9.40 0.27 -14.92
N THR A 24 -9.62 -1.04 -14.84
CA THR A 24 -10.58 -1.62 -13.88
C THR A 24 -9.85 -2.56 -12.93
N LEU A 25 -10.02 -2.34 -11.63
CA LEU A 25 -9.52 -3.22 -10.58
C LEU A 25 -10.68 -3.99 -9.95
N GLU A 26 -10.50 -5.28 -9.77
CA GLU A 26 -11.45 -6.16 -9.06
C GLU A 26 -10.95 -6.42 -7.63
N GLN A 27 -11.87 -6.50 -6.69
CA GLN A 27 -11.57 -6.56 -5.26
C GLN A 27 -10.84 -7.84 -4.83
N ASP A 28 -11.08 -8.93 -5.52
CA ASP A 28 -10.51 -10.25 -5.24
C ASP A 28 -9.12 -10.47 -5.83
N ALA A 29 -8.69 -9.62 -6.75
CA ALA A 29 -7.38 -9.69 -7.38
C ALA A 29 -6.33 -8.84 -6.66
N CYS A 30 -5.06 -9.19 -6.84
CA CYS A 30 -3.90 -8.36 -6.53
C CYS A 30 -3.37 -7.76 -7.81
N TYR A 31 -3.13 -6.46 -7.82
CA TYR A 31 -2.59 -5.77 -9.00
C TYR A 31 -1.19 -5.26 -8.74
N CYS A 32 -0.30 -5.56 -9.67
CA CYS A 32 1.10 -5.15 -9.62
C CYS A 32 1.39 -4.14 -10.74
N LEU A 33 1.61 -2.91 -10.37
CA LEU A 33 1.91 -1.82 -11.29
C LEU A 33 3.42 -1.82 -11.59
N MET A 34 3.76 -2.28 -12.78
CA MET A 34 5.14 -2.39 -13.25
C MET A 34 5.34 -1.51 -14.47
N SER A 35 6.11 -0.46 -14.31
CA SER A 35 6.48 0.45 -15.41
C SER A 35 7.80 1.12 -15.08
N PRO A 36 8.55 1.63 -16.06
CA PRO A 36 9.79 2.36 -15.80
C PRO A 36 9.64 3.51 -14.81
N SER A 37 10.75 3.97 -14.25
CA SER A 37 10.74 5.20 -13.44
C SER A 37 10.27 6.38 -14.29
N GLY A 38 9.45 7.24 -13.69
CA GLY A 38 8.87 8.39 -14.39
C GLY A 38 7.58 8.12 -15.18
N SER A 39 7.11 6.87 -15.28
CA SER A 39 5.87 6.51 -16.00
C SER A 39 4.56 6.93 -15.32
N GLY A 40 4.60 7.68 -14.22
CA GLY A 40 3.39 8.14 -13.54
C GLY A 40 2.84 7.23 -12.45
N LYS A 41 3.50 6.12 -12.09
CA LYS A 41 3.05 5.21 -11.00
C LYS A 41 2.72 5.96 -9.70
N THR A 42 3.69 6.70 -9.19
CA THR A 42 3.51 7.49 -7.95
C THR A 42 2.41 8.53 -8.10
N THR A 43 2.27 9.15 -9.27
CA THR A 43 1.19 10.11 -9.56
C THR A 43 -0.17 9.43 -9.50
N LEU A 44 -0.33 8.26 -10.14
CA LEU A 44 -1.56 7.48 -10.05
C LEU A 44 -1.89 7.10 -8.61
N LEU A 45 -0.91 6.60 -7.85
CA LEU A 45 -1.12 6.26 -6.45
C LEU A 45 -1.54 7.49 -5.62
N ARG A 46 -0.92 8.65 -5.85
CA ARG A 46 -1.27 9.91 -5.16
C ARG A 46 -2.68 10.38 -5.50
N ILE A 47 -3.12 10.25 -6.75
CA ILE A 47 -4.49 10.57 -7.16
C ILE A 47 -5.48 9.62 -6.45
N LEU A 48 -5.22 8.32 -6.45
CA LEU A 48 -6.06 7.35 -5.74
C LEU A 48 -6.18 7.68 -4.24
N MET A 49 -5.08 8.08 -3.61
CA MET A 49 -5.05 8.46 -2.19
C MET A 49 -5.64 9.85 -1.89
N GLY A 50 -6.09 10.59 -2.91
CA GLY A 50 -6.58 11.97 -2.75
C GLY A 50 -5.49 12.99 -2.38
N LEU A 51 -4.22 12.65 -2.61
CA LEU A 51 -3.06 13.52 -2.36
C LEU A 51 -2.69 14.36 -3.60
N GLU A 52 -3.34 14.10 -4.72
CA GLU A 52 -3.18 14.80 -5.99
C GLU A 52 -4.51 14.78 -6.73
N THR A 53 -4.77 15.78 -7.57
CA THR A 53 -5.98 15.87 -8.40
C THR A 53 -5.64 15.57 -9.85
N ALA A 54 -6.43 14.72 -10.50
CA ALA A 54 -6.34 14.52 -11.94
C ALA A 54 -6.84 15.78 -12.69
N ASP A 55 -6.30 16.01 -13.88
CA ASP A 55 -6.73 17.15 -14.72
C ASP A 55 -8.01 16.80 -15.50
N SER A 56 -8.21 15.51 -15.82
CA SER A 56 -9.42 15.01 -16.46
C SER A 56 -9.64 13.52 -16.14
N GLY A 57 -10.78 13.00 -16.52
CA GLY A 57 -11.21 11.62 -16.25
C GLY A 57 -12.01 11.50 -14.97
N ARG A 58 -12.34 10.26 -14.61
CA ARG A 58 -13.10 9.97 -13.39
C ARG A 58 -12.69 8.66 -12.75
N ILE A 59 -12.91 8.59 -11.44
CA ILE A 59 -12.72 7.38 -10.64
C ILE A 59 -14.04 7.10 -9.93
N PHE A 60 -14.51 5.87 -10.00
CA PHE A 60 -15.74 5.45 -9.33
C PHE A 60 -15.74 3.97 -9.00
N THR A 61 -16.65 3.53 -8.16
CA THR A 61 -16.83 2.12 -7.80
C THR A 61 -18.16 1.60 -8.32
N GLN A 62 -18.16 0.32 -8.74
CA GLN A 62 -19.36 -0.44 -9.05
C GLN A 62 -19.60 -1.48 -7.95
N ASP A 63 -20.86 -1.63 -7.55
CA ASP A 63 -21.30 -2.61 -6.55
C ASP A 63 -20.61 -2.47 -5.18
N GLY A 64 -20.46 -1.22 -4.69
CA GLY A 64 -19.81 -0.96 -3.42
C GLY A 64 -19.98 0.47 -2.91
N PRO A 65 -19.23 0.85 -1.87
CA PRO A 65 -19.22 2.23 -1.39
C PRO A 65 -18.75 3.15 -2.50
N GLY A 66 -19.33 4.36 -2.57
CA GLY A 66 -18.94 5.37 -3.54
C GLY A 66 -17.48 5.82 -3.39
N TRP A 67 -16.97 6.48 -4.41
CA TRP A 67 -15.68 7.17 -4.35
C TRP A 67 -15.80 8.50 -3.59
N PRO A 68 -14.81 8.92 -2.78
CA PRO A 68 -13.51 8.28 -2.54
C PRO A 68 -13.56 7.11 -1.54
N LEU A 69 -12.74 6.11 -1.77
CA LEU A 69 -12.53 4.99 -0.86
C LEU A 69 -11.62 5.40 0.31
N ARG A 70 -11.78 4.73 1.46
CA ARG A 70 -10.75 4.77 2.50
C ARG A 70 -9.57 3.91 2.06
N ILE A 71 -8.40 4.52 1.98
CA ILE A 71 -7.18 3.87 1.52
C ILE A 71 -6.15 3.85 2.65
N SER A 72 -5.54 2.69 2.89
CA SER A 72 -4.33 2.55 3.69
C SER A 72 -3.14 2.41 2.76
N ALA A 73 -2.03 3.08 3.09
CA ALA A 73 -0.88 3.13 2.21
C ALA A 73 0.44 2.79 2.89
N VAL A 74 1.30 2.11 2.12
CA VAL A 74 2.74 2.06 2.35
C VAL A 74 3.38 2.92 1.28
N PHE A 75 4.13 3.94 1.68
CA PHE A 75 4.85 4.82 0.76
C PHE A 75 6.27 4.30 0.53
N GLN A 76 6.92 4.76 -0.50
CA GLN A 76 8.33 4.47 -0.77
C GLN A 76 9.21 4.83 0.45
N GLU A 77 8.93 5.97 1.09
CA GLU A 77 9.43 6.30 2.43
C GLU A 77 8.46 5.78 3.49
N ASP A 78 8.96 5.24 4.62
CA ASP A 78 8.11 4.57 5.62
C ASP A 78 7.11 5.51 6.33
N ARG A 79 7.40 6.82 6.35
CA ARG A 79 6.55 7.88 6.96
C ARG A 79 6.04 7.50 8.34
N LEU A 80 6.95 7.03 9.19
CA LEU A 80 6.68 6.68 10.57
C LEU A 80 7.01 7.84 11.51
N CYS A 81 6.29 7.92 12.63
CA CYS A 81 6.65 8.78 13.75
C CYS A 81 7.87 8.18 14.46
N LEU A 82 9.07 8.71 14.22
CA LEU A 82 10.32 8.12 14.63
C LEU A 82 10.52 8.05 16.14
N SER A 83 9.94 8.98 16.90
CA SER A 83 9.98 9.00 18.37
C SER A 83 9.00 8.00 19.02
N PHE A 84 8.04 7.51 18.25
CA PHE A 84 7.03 6.55 18.71
C PHE A 84 7.51 5.12 18.45
N SER A 85 6.99 4.20 19.24
CA SER A 85 7.20 2.77 19.03
C SER A 85 6.42 2.24 17.82
N PRO A 86 6.72 1.03 17.31
CA PRO A 86 5.89 0.34 16.32
C PRO A 86 4.43 0.22 16.75
N MET A 87 4.18 -0.13 18.01
CA MET A 87 2.81 -0.28 18.53
C MET A 87 2.04 1.05 18.46
N GLU A 88 2.65 2.15 18.86
CA GLU A 88 2.03 3.48 18.80
C GLU A 88 1.80 3.90 17.34
N ASN A 89 2.75 3.66 16.44
CA ASN A 89 2.60 3.94 15.01
C ASN A 89 1.44 3.16 14.38
N VAL A 90 1.23 1.91 14.75
CA VAL A 90 0.09 1.11 14.28
C VAL A 90 -1.20 1.57 14.94
N GLN A 91 -1.19 1.78 16.26
CA GLN A 91 -2.36 2.20 17.04
C GLN A 91 -3.00 3.50 16.51
N MET A 92 -2.18 4.45 16.04
CA MET A 92 -2.68 5.71 15.44
C MET A 92 -3.51 5.50 14.17
N ALA A 93 -3.29 4.40 13.44
CA ALA A 93 -4.01 4.10 12.21
C ALA A 93 -5.29 3.27 12.45
N LEU A 94 -5.48 2.74 13.65
CA LEU A 94 -6.67 1.95 14.00
C LEU A 94 -7.85 2.87 14.32
N LYS A 95 -9.06 2.43 13.95
CA LYS A 95 -10.29 3.15 14.27
C LYS A 95 -10.56 3.21 15.78
N GLU A 96 -10.21 2.13 16.47
CA GLU A 96 -10.43 1.97 17.90
C GLU A 96 -9.13 1.57 18.59
N LYS A 97 -8.99 1.94 19.86
CA LYS A 97 -7.84 1.53 20.65
C LYS A 97 -7.89 0.03 20.93
N TRP A 98 -6.92 -0.71 20.39
CA TRP A 98 -6.78 -2.12 20.73
C TRP A 98 -6.07 -2.28 22.08
N LYS A 99 -6.42 -3.35 22.79
CA LYS A 99 -5.65 -3.77 23.95
C LYS A 99 -4.22 -4.11 23.53
N GLU A 100 -3.27 -3.82 24.40
CA GLU A 100 -1.83 -3.97 24.12
C GLU A 100 -1.47 -5.41 23.73
N GLU A 101 -2.02 -6.40 24.44
CA GLU A 101 -1.75 -7.82 24.16
C GLU A 101 -2.24 -8.22 22.77
N LYS A 102 -3.45 -7.76 22.36
CA LYS A 102 -4.01 -8.03 21.03
C LYS A 102 -3.16 -7.41 19.94
N LEU A 103 -2.72 -6.16 20.16
CA LEU A 103 -1.89 -5.45 19.19
C LEU A 103 -0.51 -6.10 19.06
N ALA A 104 0.13 -6.44 20.20
CA ALA A 104 1.40 -7.14 20.21
C ALA A 104 1.31 -8.48 19.48
N GLN A 105 0.28 -9.28 19.73
CA GLN A 105 0.05 -10.56 19.06
C GLN A 105 -0.06 -10.37 17.53
N ALA A 106 -0.81 -9.37 17.08
CA ALA A 106 -0.97 -9.09 15.66
C ALA A 106 0.33 -8.63 14.98
N MET A 107 1.24 -8.01 15.73
CA MET A 107 2.49 -7.45 15.19
C MET A 107 3.67 -8.42 15.25
N THR A 108 3.65 -9.39 16.16
CA THR A 108 4.74 -10.38 16.30
C THR A 108 4.84 -11.35 15.13
N CYS A 109 3.87 -11.35 14.21
CA CYS A 109 3.96 -12.06 12.93
C CYS A 109 5.10 -11.54 12.03
N LEU A 110 5.44 -10.25 12.13
CA LEU A 110 6.46 -9.60 11.29
C LEU A 110 7.57 -8.92 12.08
N LEU A 111 7.41 -8.71 13.39
CA LEU A 111 8.37 -7.97 14.21
C LEU A 111 8.71 -8.75 15.48
N PRO A 112 9.99 -8.78 15.89
CA PRO A 112 10.38 -9.31 17.21
C PRO A 112 9.66 -8.57 18.34
N LYS A 113 9.24 -9.32 19.37
CA LYS A 113 8.47 -8.76 20.49
C LYS A 113 9.21 -7.63 21.21
N GLU A 114 10.51 -7.77 21.36
CA GLU A 114 11.39 -6.83 22.07
C GLU A 114 11.54 -5.45 21.38
N CYS A 115 11.18 -5.35 20.10
CA CYS A 115 11.23 -4.07 19.40
C CYS A 115 9.90 -3.31 19.40
N LEU A 116 8.79 -3.94 19.81
CA LEU A 116 7.45 -3.37 19.70
C LEU A 116 7.23 -2.09 20.50
N THR A 117 7.96 -1.93 21.61
CA THR A 117 7.87 -0.79 22.53
C THR A 117 9.07 0.18 22.43
N ARG A 118 10.06 -0.12 21.57
CA ARG A 118 11.23 0.75 21.37
C ARG A 118 10.91 1.83 20.33
N PRO A 119 11.51 3.04 20.45
CA PRO A 119 11.35 4.08 19.44
C PRO A 119 11.74 3.57 18.04
N VAL A 120 10.92 3.88 17.02
CA VAL A 120 11.17 3.50 15.61
C VAL A 120 12.51 4.02 15.10
N SER A 121 13.01 5.16 15.63
CA SER A 121 14.34 5.70 15.29
C SER A 121 15.47 4.69 15.53
N THR A 122 15.32 3.76 16.48
CA THR A 122 16.34 2.76 16.86
C THR A 122 16.25 1.47 16.05
N LEU A 123 15.26 1.32 15.18
CA LEU A 123 15.02 0.11 14.41
C LEU A 123 15.82 0.09 13.10
N SER A 124 16.11 -1.12 12.60
CA SER A 124 16.68 -1.31 11.26
C SER A 124 15.70 -0.86 10.17
N GLY A 125 16.22 -0.60 8.95
CA GLY A 125 15.38 -0.24 7.81
C GLY A 125 14.29 -1.28 7.52
N GLY A 126 14.64 -2.56 7.52
CA GLY A 126 13.66 -3.65 7.33
C GLY A 126 12.61 -3.73 8.44
N MET A 127 12.94 -3.41 9.70
CA MET A 127 11.96 -3.33 10.79
C MET A 127 11.03 -2.13 10.62
N LYS A 128 11.55 -0.98 10.18
CA LYS A 128 10.75 0.21 9.85
C LYS A 128 9.78 -0.11 8.72
N ARG A 129 10.26 -0.73 7.63
CA ARG A 129 9.42 -1.15 6.50
C ARG A 129 8.29 -2.07 6.95
N ARG A 130 8.60 -3.10 7.75
CA ARG A 130 7.58 -4.02 8.29
C ARG A 130 6.60 -3.33 9.24
N THR A 131 7.04 -2.32 10.00
CA THR A 131 6.14 -1.48 10.82
C THR A 131 5.16 -0.69 9.94
N ALA A 132 5.64 -0.09 8.84
CA ALA A 132 4.78 0.63 7.90
C ALA A 132 3.75 -0.30 7.23
N ILE A 133 4.15 -1.52 6.86
CA ILE A 133 3.26 -2.54 6.31
C ILE A 133 2.21 -2.96 7.33
N LEU A 134 2.60 -3.28 8.57
CA LEU A 134 1.68 -3.61 9.65
C LEU A 134 0.66 -2.50 9.88
N ARG A 135 1.10 -1.24 9.92
CA ARG A 135 0.22 -0.08 10.06
C ARG A 135 -0.82 -0.02 8.94
N ALA A 136 -0.41 -0.22 7.70
CA ALA A 136 -1.32 -0.18 6.56
C ALA A 136 -2.29 -1.37 6.54
N VAL A 137 -1.80 -2.59 6.81
CA VAL A 137 -2.61 -3.81 6.76
C VAL A 137 -3.62 -3.89 7.92
N LEU A 138 -3.25 -3.46 9.12
CA LEU A 138 -4.12 -3.49 10.29
C LEU A 138 -5.15 -2.33 10.30
N ALA A 139 -4.88 -1.23 9.61
CA ALA A 139 -5.80 -0.12 9.50
C ALA A 139 -7.07 -0.50 8.71
N PRO A 140 -8.26 -0.04 9.15
CA PRO A 140 -9.51 -0.29 8.43
C PRO A 140 -9.57 0.54 7.15
N SER A 141 -9.60 -0.14 6.00
CA SER A 141 -9.65 0.51 4.68
C SER A 141 -10.41 -0.36 3.67
N HIS A 142 -10.78 0.22 2.54
CA HIS A 142 -11.37 -0.49 1.40
C HIS A 142 -10.29 -0.90 0.39
N MET A 143 -9.14 -0.23 0.42
CA MET A 143 -8.03 -0.46 -0.50
C MET A 143 -6.69 -0.35 0.23
N LEU A 144 -5.77 -1.22 -0.13
CA LEU A 144 -4.36 -1.17 0.22
C LEU A 144 -3.57 -0.73 -1.01
N VAL A 145 -2.82 0.35 -0.87
CA VAL A 145 -1.89 0.87 -1.87
C VAL A 145 -0.49 0.80 -1.30
N MET A 146 0.42 0.13 -2.00
CA MET A 146 1.78 -0.06 -1.51
C MET A 146 2.81 0.30 -2.59
N ASP A 147 3.62 1.30 -2.29
CA ASP A 147 4.68 1.77 -3.20
C ASP A 147 6.00 1.11 -2.83
N GLU A 148 6.45 0.15 -3.67
CA GLU A 148 7.65 -0.65 -3.50
C GLU A 148 7.83 -1.25 -2.09
N PRO A 149 6.83 -1.98 -1.55
CA PRO A 149 6.80 -2.38 -0.14
C PRO A 149 7.92 -3.36 0.25
N PHE A 150 8.54 -4.04 -0.71
CA PHE A 150 9.55 -5.09 -0.45
C PHE A 150 10.98 -4.59 -0.53
N THR A 151 11.20 -3.33 -0.88
CA THR A 151 12.54 -2.74 -0.98
C THR A 151 13.26 -2.81 0.36
N GLY A 152 14.50 -3.32 0.35
CA GLY A 152 15.35 -3.45 1.54
C GLY A 152 15.03 -4.65 2.44
N LEU A 153 14.17 -5.57 2.01
CA LEU A 153 13.94 -6.86 2.65
C LEU A 153 14.78 -7.94 1.95
N ASP A 154 15.32 -8.87 2.73
CA ASP A 154 15.88 -10.11 2.18
C ASP A 154 14.74 -11.03 1.68
N GLU A 155 15.11 -12.06 0.91
CA GLU A 155 14.14 -12.95 0.27
C GLU A 155 13.23 -13.69 1.27
N ALA A 156 13.79 -14.15 2.39
CA ALA A 156 13.01 -14.87 3.40
C ALA A 156 11.97 -13.97 4.05
N LEU A 157 12.37 -12.75 4.47
CA LEU A 157 11.48 -11.75 5.03
C LEU A 157 10.45 -11.26 4.00
N LYS A 158 10.84 -11.13 2.73
CA LYS A 158 9.91 -10.76 1.65
C LYS A 158 8.78 -11.78 1.53
N LEU A 159 9.09 -13.07 1.53
CA LEU A 159 8.08 -14.13 1.48
C LEU A 159 7.12 -14.10 2.67
N GLU A 160 7.64 -13.88 3.88
CA GLU A 160 6.81 -13.74 5.09
C GLU A 160 5.86 -12.54 5.00
N VAL A 161 6.38 -11.40 4.53
CA VAL A 161 5.60 -10.16 4.36
C VAL A 161 4.51 -10.34 3.29
N ILE A 162 4.83 -10.94 2.15
CA ILE A 162 3.86 -11.22 1.08
C ILE A 162 2.74 -12.10 1.61
N ARG A 163 3.08 -13.21 2.29
CA ARG A 163 2.09 -14.11 2.90
C ARG A 163 1.20 -13.35 3.88
N TYR A 164 1.79 -12.57 4.76
CA TYR A 164 1.04 -11.77 5.73
C TYR A 164 0.07 -10.79 5.06
N ILE A 165 0.50 -10.09 4.01
CA ILE A 165 -0.36 -9.17 3.25
C ILE A 165 -1.54 -9.93 2.64
N LEU A 166 -1.29 -11.04 1.95
CA LEU A 166 -2.33 -11.83 1.28
C LEU A 166 -3.35 -12.43 2.26
N GLU A 167 -2.90 -12.96 3.40
CA GLU A 167 -3.76 -13.52 4.44
C GLU A 167 -4.62 -12.45 5.14
N ASN A 168 -4.10 -11.22 5.25
CA ASN A 168 -4.74 -10.15 6.02
C ASN A 168 -5.37 -9.05 5.15
N ARG A 169 -5.26 -9.11 3.82
CA ARG A 169 -5.89 -8.12 2.94
C ARG A 169 -7.42 -8.16 3.01
N ARG A 170 -8.00 -9.30 3.37
CA ARG A 170 -9.45 -9.53 3.38
C ARG A 170 -10.07 -9.14 2.02
N ASP A 171 -11.28 -8.58 2.04
CA ASP A 171 -12.00 -8.11 0.86
C ASP A 171 -11.59 -6.68 0.45
N ARG A 172 -10.28 -6.38 0.45
CA ARG A 172 -9.76 -5.08 0.05
C ARG A 172 -9.14 -5.15 -1.33
N PHE A 173 -9.26 -4.07 -2.10
CA PHE A 173 -8.42 -3.90 -3.28
C PHE A 173 -6.95 -3.89 -2.85
N LEU A 174 -6.09 -4.50 -3.64
CA LEU A 174 -4.65 -4.50 -3.41
C LEU A 174 -3.93 -4.05 -4.68
N LEU A 175 -3.27 -2.89 -4.58
CA LEU A 175 -2.45 -2.32 -5.65
C LEU A 175 -1.03 -2.10 -5.12
N ILE A 176 -0.07 -2.76 -5.74
CA ILE A 176 1.34 -2.72 -5.34
C ILE A 176 2.17 -2.23 -6.53
N THR A 177 3.11 -1.31 -6.31
CA THR A 177 4.16 -1.05 -7.30
C THR A 177 5.35 -1.94 -7.00
N THR A 178 5.94 -2.49 -8.04
CA THR A 178 7.20 -3.25 -7.95
C THR A 178 7.96 -3.16 -9.26
N HIS A 179 9.28 -3.38 -9.20
CA HIS A 179 10.16 -3.53 -10.37
C HIS A 179 10.57 -4.98 -10.61
N GLN A 180 10.11 -5.92 -9.76
CA GLN A 180 10.52 -7.33 -9.81
C GLN A 180 9.36 -8.21 -10.31
N GLU A 181 9.59 -8.93 -11.42
CA GLU A 181 8.64 -9.93 -11.93
C GLU A 181 8.35 -11.05 -10.93
N GLU A 182 9.31 -11.35 -10.08
CA GLU A 182 9.17 -12.34 -9.03
C GLU A 182 8.10 -11.96 -8.01
N ASP A 183 8.03 -10.68 -7.63
CA ASP A 183 7.00 -10.19 -6.71
C ASP A 183 5.60 -10.42 -7.28
N VAL A 184 5.41 -10.20 -8.59
CA VAL A 184 4.13 -10.45 -9.27
C VAL A 184 3.73 -11.92 -9.15
N LYS A 185 4.67 -12.84 -9.38
CA LYS A 185 4.44 -14.29 -9.26
C LYS A 185 4.10 -14.69 -7.84
N LEU A 186 4.86 -14.20 -6.85
CA LEU A 186 4.66 -14.51 -5.44
C LEU A 186 3.32 -13.99 -4.90
N LEU A 187 2.88 -12.84 -5.40
CA LEU A 187 1.58 -12.23 -5.08
C LEU A 187 0.40 -12.90 -5.81
N GLY A 188 0.65 -13.77 -6.80
CA GLY A 188 -0.38 -14.22 -7.73
C GLY A 188 -1.07 -13.04 -8.43
N GLY A 189 -0.29 -12.00 -8.70
CA GLY A 189 -0.81 -10.70 -9.10
C GLY A 189 -1.06 -10.56 -10.61
N VAL A 190 -1.97 -9.68 -10.97
CA VAL A 190 -2.20 -9.22 -12.33
C VAL A 190 -1.27 -8.05 -12.61
N ARG A 191 -0.41 -8.19 -13.62
CA ARG A 191 0.48 -7.10 -14.03
C ARG A 191 -0.30 -6.00 -14.73
N ILE A 192 -0.06 -4.76 -14.32
CA ILE A 192 -0.48 -3.54 -15.00
C ILE A 192 0.76 -2.79 -15.44
N GLN A 193 0.73 -2.28 -16.66
CA GLN A 193 1.77 -1.40 -17.20
C GLN A 193 1.13 -0.07 -17.57
N LEU A 194 1.79 1.02 -17.18
CA LEU A 194 1.47 2.37 -17.67
C LEU A 194 2.32 2.63 -18.90
N ASP A 195 1.68 3.06 -19.96
CA ASP A 195 2.31 3.46 -21.22
C ASP A 195 2.78 4.91 -21.16
#